data_99f596dd5335c23b1ed69972008276f9
#
_entry.id   99f596dd5335c23b1ed69972008276f9
#
_cell.length_a   1.000
_cell.length_b   1.000
_cell.length_c   1.000
_cell.angle_alpha   90.00
_cell.angle_beta   90.00
_cell.angle_gamma   90.00
#
_symmetry.space_group_name_H-M   'P 1'
#
loop_
_entity.id
_entity.type
_entity.pdbx_description
1 polymer ?
#
loop_
_entity_poly.entity_id
_entity_poly.type
_entity_poly.pdbx_seq_one_letter_code
_entity_poly.pdbx_strand_id
1 'polypeptide(L)'
;TSPHIMLSRTADHLLWMSRYIERAENTARMLDVNYQTSMLPQSALQAEQGWAGMLSICELLPAYRAKYGDIQPDKVITFMAADADNPSSIIACIQASRENARAVRGSLTTEVWETYNQIWLEARRQLREGILQTDPSAFFEWVKLHSHLARGVILGTMLLDQSVFFFLLGTFLARADYTARLLGV
;
A
#
# COMPACT_ATOMS: atom_id res chain seq x y z
N THR A 1 -8.76 16.36 29.30
CA THR A 1 -9.00 16.01 27.88
C THR A 1 -10.30 15.21 27.80
N SER A 2 -11.29 15.74 27.07
CA SER A 2 -12.62 15.12 26.99
C SER A 2 -12.53 13.73 26.35
N PRO A 3 -13.19 12.69 26.88
CA PRO A 3 -13.16 11.35 26.32
C PRO A 3 -13.64 11.29 24.85
N HIS A 4 -14.53 12.17 24.43
CA HIS A 4 -14.98 12.28 23.04
C HIS A 4 -13.86 12.69 22.06
N ILE A 5 -12.91 13.53 22.48
CA ILE A 5 -11.78 13.96 21.62
C ILE A 5 -10.76 12.84 21.48
N MET A 6 -10.53 12.06 22.53
CA MET A 6 -9.63 10.91 22.48
C MET A 6 -10.18 9.80 21.58
N LEU A 7 -11.47 9.52 21.66
CA LEU A 7 -12.14 8.52 20.79
C LEU A 7 -12.08 8.91 19.32
N SER A 8 -12.26 10.20 19.01
CA SER A 8 -12.17 10.72 17.63
C SER A 8 -10.77 10.57 17.04
N ARG A 9 -9.72 10.87 17.79
CA ARG A 9 -8.33 10.73 17.33
C ARG A 9 -7.94 9.26 17.11
N THR A 10 -8.36 8.37 18.02
CA THR A 10 -8.12 6.93 17.85
C THR A 10 -8.82 6.40 16.61
N ALA A 11 -10.08 6.79 16.40
CA ALA A 11 -10.84 6.41 15.21
C ALA A 11 -10.18 6.89 13.91
N ASP A 12 -9.68 8.12 13.89
CA ASP A 12 -8.97 8.68 12.74
C ASP A 12 -7.71 7.89 12.40
N HIS A 13 -6.87 7.60 13.39
CA HIS A 13 -5.67 6.79 13.18
C HIS A 13 -5.98 5.36 12.70
N LEU A 14 -7.03 4.72 13.25
CA LEU A 14 -7.45 3.39 12.82
C LEU A 14 -7.93 3.39 11.36
N LEU A 15 -8.69 4.42 10.97
CA LEU A 15 -9.15 4.60 9.60
C LEU A 15 -7.98 4.77 8.64
N TRP A 16 -7.02 5.64 8.96
CA TRP A 16 -5.85 5.85 8.11
C TRP A 16 -4.90 4.66 8.09
N MET A 17 -4.73 3.97 9.22
CA MET A 17 -3.96 2.72 9.29
C MET A 17 -4.46 1.70 8.27
N SER A 18 -5.78 1.49 8.22
CA SER A 18 -6.40 0.55 7.26
C SER A 18 -6.35 1.05 5.83
N ARG A 19 -6.59 2.34 5.59
CA ARG A 19 -6.51 2.92 4.25
C ARG A 19 -5.11 2.77 3.63
N TYR A 20 -4.07 3.03 4.41
CA TYR A 20 -2.70 2.94 3.90
C TYR A 20 -2.28 1.50 3.59
N ILE A 21 -2.61 0.53 4.44
CA ILE A 21 -2.29 -0.87 4.15
C ILE A 21 -3.07 -1.40 2.94
N GLU A 22 -4.31 -1.00 2.76
CA GLU A 22 -5.12 -1.34 1.60
C GLU A 22 -4.55 -0.69 0.32
N ARG A 23 -4.08 0.55 0.38
CA ARG A 23 -3.42 1.22 -0.75
C ARG A 23 -2.13 0.51 -1.14
N ALA A 24 -1.32 0.07 -0.19
CA ALA A 24 -0.13 -0.72 -0.47
C ALA A 24 -0.48 -2.02 -1.21
N GLU A 25 -1.52 -2.72 -0.78
CA GLU A 25 -2.02 -3.92 -1.46
C GLU A 25 -2.48 -3.62 -2.89
N ASN A 26 -3.29 -2.57 -3.08
CA ASN A 26 -3.80 -2.20 -4.39
C ASN A 26 -2.67 -1.83 -5.36
N THR A 27 -1.67 -1.09 -4.88
CA THR A 27 -0.48 -0.75 -5.67
C THR A 27 0.30 -2.01 -6.04
N ALA A 28 0.48 -2.95 -5.11
CA ALA A 28 1.14 -4.22 -5.38
C ALA A 28 0.39 -5.04 -6.43
N ARG A 29 -0.94 -5.09 -6.38
CA ARG A 29 -1.77 -5.78 -7.39
C ARG A 29 -1.61 -5.17 -8.77
N MET A 30 -1.67 -3.84 -8.88
CA MET A 30 -1.48 -3.16 -10.18
C MET A 30 -0.09 -3.41 -10.76
N LEU A 31 0.94 -3.29 -9.93
CA LEU A 31 2.32 -3.54 -10.36
C LEU A 31 2.51 -4.98 -10.83
N ASP A 32 1.96 -5.95 -10.10
CA ASP A 32 2.10 -7.36 -10.44
C ASP A 32 1.41 -7.68 -11.76
N VAL A 33 0.16 -7.24 -11.95
CA VAL A 33 -0.57 -7.43 -13.20
C VAL A 33 0.18 -6.80 -14.37
N ASN A 34 0.65 -5.58 -14.21
CA ASN A 34 1.37 -4.88 -15.29
C ASN A 34 2.73 -5.52 -15.58
N TYR A 35 3.43 -5.97 -14.55
CA TYR A 35 4.68 -6.71 -14.67
C TYR A 35 4.49 -8.03 -15.43
N GLN A 36 3.51 -8.85 -15.03
CA GLN A 36 3.18 -10.10 -15.72
C GLN A 36 2.76 -9.86 -17.18
N THR A 37 1.94 -8.84 -17.42
CA THR A 37 1.53 -8.46 -18.77
C THR A 37 2.73 -8.04 -19.63
N SER A 38 3.69 -7.32 -19.05
CA SER A 38 4.89 -6.88 -19.78
C SER A 38 5.82 -8.02 -20.20
N MET A 39 5.71 -9.19 -19.57
CA MET A 39 6.44 -10.41 -19.94
C MET A 39 5.83 -11.15 -21.13
N LEU A 40 4.59 -10.82 -21.54
CA LEU A 40 3.95 -11.41 -22.69
C LEU A 40 4.57 -10.85 -23.99
N PRO A 41 4.53 -11.60 -25.11
CA PRO A 41 4.99 -11.10 -26.41
C PRO A 41 4.23 -9.82 -26.80
N GLN A 42 4.94 -8.71 -26.91
CA GLN A 42 4.38 -7.41 -27.26
C GLN A 42 5.49 -6.49 -27.79
N SER A 43 5.10 -5.39 -28.46
CA SER A 43 6.04 -4.38 -28.89
C SER A 43 6.54 -3.55 -27.67
N ALA A 44 7.74 -2.95 -27.82
CA ALA A 44 8.27 -2.03 -26.80
C ALA A 44 7.32 -0.85 -26.52
N LEU A 45 6.65 -0.35 -27.57
CA LEU A 45 5.66 0.71 -27.44
C LEU A 45 4.44 0.29 -26.61
N GLN A 46 3.93 -0.93 -26.81
CA GLN A 46 2.82 -1.46 -26.02
C GLN A 46 3.21 -1.61 -24.54
N ALA A 47 4.41 -2.10 -24.25
CA ALA A 47 4.91 -2.19 -22.89
C ALA A 47 5.02 -0.81 -22.23
N GLU A 48 5.60 0.17 -22.92
CA GLU A 48 5.71 1.55 -22.43
C GLU A 48 4.32 2.15 -22.14
N GLN A 49 3.37 1.98 -23.07
CA GLN A 49 1.99 2.46 -22.90
C GLN A 49 1.30 1.81 -21.70
N GLY A 50 1.55 0.53 -21.41
CA GLY A 50 1.04 -0.15 -20.22
C GLY A 50 1.52 0.50 -18.93
N TRP A 51 2.82 0.75 -18.81
CA TRP A 51 3.41 1.41 -17.64
C TRP A 51 2.95 2.87 -17.50
N ALA A 52 2.93 3.63 -18.59
CA ALA A 52 2.43 5.00 -18.59
C ALA A 52 0.94 5.09 -18.24
N GLY A 53 0.14 4.16 -18.74
CA GLY A 53 -1.29 4.06 -18.43
C GLY A 53 -1.54 3.80 -16.94
N MET A 54 -0.77 2.88 -16.33
CA MET A 54 -0.84 2.63 -14.89
C MET A 54 -0.51 3.88 -14.07
N LEU A 55 0.57 4.59 -14.41
CA LEU A 55 0.94 5.83 -13.74
C LEU A 55 -0.13 6.91 -13.90
N SER A 56 -0.78 6.98 -15.06
CA SER A 56 -1.86 7.93 -15.33
C SER A 56 -3.11 7.64 -14.49
N ILE A 57 -3.51 6.37 -14.38
CA ILE A 57 -4.63 5.94 -13.52
C ILE A 57 -4.37 6.33 -12.06
N CYS A 58 -3.12 6.24 -11.61
CA CYS A 58 -2.71 6.64 -10.27
C CYS A 58 -2.50 8.15 -10.10
N GLU A 59 -2.63 8.95 -11.18
CA GLU A 59 -2.32 10.38 -11.20
C GLU A 59 -0.84 10.70 -10.86
N LEU A 60 0.07 9.76 -11.13
CA LEU A 60 1.48 9.85 -10.76
C LEU A 60 2.42 10.08 -11.96
N LEU A 61 1.90 10.09 -13.19
CA LEU A 61 2.74 10.22 -14.38
C LEU A 61 3.57 11.51 -14.39
N PRO A 62 3.02 12.70 -14.04
CA PRO A 62 3.82 13.92 -13.98
C PRO A 62 4.93 13.85 -12.93
N ALA A 63 4.64 13.34 -11.74
CA ALA A 63 5.63 13.21 -10.67
C ALA A 63 6.73 12.21 -11.03
N TYR A 64 6.37 11.08 -11.65
CA TYR A 64 7.34 10.12 -12.17
C TYR A 64 8.28 10.77 -13.20
N ARG A 65 7.71 11.43 -14.23
CA ARG A 65 8.50 12.08 -15.29
C ARG A 65 9.44 13.16 -14.77
N ALA A 66 8.99 13.93 -13.79
CA ALA A 66 9.82 14.96 -13.16
C ALA A 66 11.06 14.36 -12.47
N LYS A 67 10.96 13.15 -11.92
CA LYS A 67 12.05 12.50 -11.17
C LYS A 67 12.89 11.56 -12.03
N TYR A 68 12.26 10.78 -12.91
CA TYR A 68 12.89 9.68 -13.63
C TYR A 68 12.97 9.87 -15.15
N GLY A 69 12.22 10.82 -15.73
CA GLY A 69 12.20 11.09 -17.15
C GLY A 69 11.36 10.11 -17.95
N ASP A 70 11.95 9.46 -18.95
CA ASP A 70 11.27 8.51 -19.82
C ASP A 70 10.82 7.27 -19.08
N ILE A 71 9.74 6.65 -19.58
CA ILE A 71 9.18 5.43 -19.00
C ILE A 71 10.16 4.26 -19.16
N GLN A 72 10.62 3.74 -18.03
CA GLN A 72 11.45 2.54 -17.94
C GLN A 72 10.86 1.60 -16.88
N PRO A 73 10.58 0.34 -17.20
CA PRO A 73 9.86 -0.58 -16.32
C PRO A 73 10.45 -0.68 -14.91
N ASP A 74 11.77 -0.85 -14.81
CA ASP A 74 12.49 -0.95 -13.54
C ASP A 74 12.40 0.33 -12.69
N LYS A 75 12.44 1.49 -13.33
CA LYS A 75 12.26 2.79 -12.66
C LYS A 75 10.81 3.01 -12.21
N VAL A 76 9.83 2.58 -13.01
CA VAL A 76 8.41 2.65 -12.62
C VAL A 76 8.16 1.75 -11.41
N ILE A 77 8.68 0.52 -11.43
CA ILE A 77 8.58 -0.40 -10.29
C ILE A 77 9.23 0.22 -9.05
N THR A 78 10.43 0.76 -9.18
CA THR A 78 11.14 1.42 -8.06
C THR A 78 10.34 2.60 -7.51
N PHE A 79 9.82 3.47 -8.38
CA PHE A 79 9.02 4.65 -8.00
C PHE A 79 7.75 4.27 -7.25
N MET A 80 7.05 3.23 -7.73
CA MET A 80 5.78 2.79 -7.16
C MET A 80 5.93 1.88 -5.94
N ALA A 81 7.04 1.17 -5.81
CA ALA A 81 7.25 0.22 -4.72
C ALA A 81 8.17 0.75 -3.60
N ALA A 82 9.28 1.40 -3.95
CA ALA A 82 10.38 1.66 -3.03
C ALA A 82 10.70 3.13 -2.79
N ASP A 83 10.17 4.05 -3.58
CA ASP A 83 10.49 5.47 -3.48
C ASP A 83 9.79 6.11 -2.26
N ALA A 84 10.57 6.47 -1.25
CA ALA A 84 10.06 7.11 -0.03
C ALA A 84 9.52 8.53 -0.26
N ASP A 85 9.96 9.22 -1.31
CA ASP A 85 9.46 10.56 -1.67
C ASP A 85 8.11 10.51 -2.40
N ASN A 86 7.72 9.33 -2.90
CA ASN A 86 6.40 9.10 -3.45
C ASN A 86 5.46 8.63 -2.34
N PRO A 87 4.54 9.48 -1.85
CA PRO A 87 3.64 9.11 -0.74
C PRO A 87 2.66 7.99 -1.09
N SER A 88 2.52 7.67 -2.38
CA SER A 88 1.69 6.57 -2.89
C SER A 88 2.46 5.27 -3.10
N SER A 89 3.79 5.26 -2.88
CA SER A 89 4.58 4.04 -3.00
C SER A 89 4.20 3.00 -1.94
N ILE A 90 4.44 1.73 -2.24
CA ILE A 90 4.17 0.64 -1.30
C ILE A 90 4.87 0.89 0.03
N ILE A 91 6.17 1.25 0.01
CA ILE A 91 6.93 1.45 1.24
C ILE A 91 6.45 2.66 2.04
N ALA A 92 6.09 3.77 1.38
CA ALA A 92 5.54 4.94 2.04
C ALA A 92 4.17 4.64 2.68
N CYS A 93 3.31 3.89 2.00
CA CYS A 93 2.01 3.47 2.54
C CYS A 93 2.17 2.52 3.74
N ILE A 94 3.07 1.54 3.67
CA ILE A 94 3.36 0.64 4.81
C ILE A 94 3.90 1.44 6.00
N GLN A 95 4.80 2.40 5.76
CA GLN A 95 5.31 3.27 6.80
C GLN A 95 4.20 4.10 7.45
N ALA A 96 3.37 4.75 6.64
CA ALA A 96 2.27 5.57 7.12
C ALA A 96 1.25 4.74 7.93
N SER A 97 0.95 3.51 7.50
CA SER A 97 0.10 2.58 8.23
C SER A 97 0.70 2.23 9.59
N ARG A 98 2.00 1.90 9.65
CA ARG A 98 2.71 1.61 10.91
C ARG A 98 2.74 2.82 11.85
N GLU A 99 2.98 4.04 11.34
CA GLU A 99 2.99 5.25 12.17
C GLU A 99 1.62 5.56 12.77
N ASN A 100 0.54 5.34 12.02
CA ASN A 100 -0.82 5.44 12.56
C ASN A 100 -1.08 4.37 13.64
N ALA A 101 -0.64 3.13 13.42
CA ALA A 101 -0.71 2.08 14.45
C ALA A 101 0.07 2.45 15.72
N ARG A 102 1.26 3.03 15.56
CA ARG A 102 2.09 3.50 16.68
C ARG A 102 1.39 4.57 17.50
N ALA A 103 0.71 5.51 16.83
CA ALA A 103 0.01 6.61 17.51
C ALA A 103 -1.14 6.12 18.41
N VAL A 104 -1.72 4.97 18.11
CA VAL A 104 -2.84 4.37 18.86
C VAL A 104 -2.47 3.03 19.51
N ARG A 105 -1.19 2.76 19.69
CA ARG A 105 -0.68 1.48 20.22
C ARG A 105 -1.39 1.02 21.48
N GLY A 106 -1.75 1.95 22.37
CA GLY A 106 -2.49 1.64 23.61
C GLY A 106 -3.92 1.14 23.39
N SER A 107 -4.48 1.31 22.19
CA SER A 107 -5.80 0.86 21.80
C SER A 107 -5.77 -0.40 20.93
N LEU A 108 -4.58 -0.89 20.57
CA LEU A 108 -4.37 -2.09 19.77
C LEU A 108 -3.97 -3.26 20.66
N THR A 109 -4.27 -4.48 20.20
CA THR A 109 -3.67 -5.68 20.80
C THR A 109 -2.16 -5.73 20.46
N THR A 110 -1.41 -6.44 21.28
CA THR A 110 0.03 -6.65 21.04
C THR A 110 0.27 -7.28 19.68
N GLU A 111 -0.52 -8.27 19.30
CA GLU A 111 -0.43 -8.96 18.01
C GLU A 111 -0.65 -8.01 16.82
N VAL A 112 -1.61 -7.09 16.92
CA VAL A 112 -1.84 -6.10 15.86
C VAL A 112 -0.62 -5.19 15.71
N TRP A 113 -0.13 -4.63 16.80
CA TRP A 113 1.06 -3.75 16.74
C TRP A 113 2.28 -4.49 16.20
N GLU A 114 2.56 -5.68 16.69
CA GLU A 114 3.70 -6.49 16.25
C GLU A 114 3.59 -6.82 14.76
N THR A 115 2.40 -7.18 14.27
CA THR A 115 2.16 -7.48 12.85
C THR A 115 2.50 -6.27 11.97
N TYR A 116 1.99 -5.09 12.28
CA TYR A 116 2.26 -3.87 11.49
C TYR A 116 3.74 -3.47 11.55
N ASN A 117 4.36 -3.61 12.70
CA ASN A 117 5.78 -3.34 12.84
C ASN A 117 6.66 -4.32 12.06
N GLN A 118 6.34 -5.61 12.08
CA GLN A 118 7.04 -6.64 11.32
C GLN A 118 6.88 -6.46 9.81
N ILE A 119 5.69 -6.13 9.33
CA ILE A 119 5.46 -5.82 7.91
C ILE A 119 6.39 -4.68 7.45
N TRP A 120 6.51 -3.62 8.24
CA TRP A 120 7.42 -2.51 7.94
C TRP A 120 8.89 -2.94 7.90
N LEU A 121 9.35 -3.64 8.92
CA LEU A 121 10.74 -4.07 9.01
C LEU A 121 11.11 -5.02 7.88
N GLU A 122 10.24 -5.96 7.56
CA GLU A 122 10.47 -6.96 6.53
C GLU A 122 10.42 -6.35 5.12
N ALA A 123 9.46 -5.46 4.84
CA ALA A 123 9.40 -4.73 3.57
C ALA A 123 10.72 -3.98 3.31
N ARG A 124 11.21 -3.26 4.32
CA ARG A 124 12.50 -2.57 4.22
C ARG A 124 13.68 -3.50 4.00
N ARG A 125 13.67 -4.66 4.66
CA ARG A 125 14.74 -5.65 4.49
C ARG A 125 14.77 -6.15 3.04
N GLN A 126 13.63 -6.62 2.51
CA GLN A 126 13.52 -7.13 1.14
C GLN A 126 13.95 -6.09 0.10
N LEU A 127 13.52 -4.83 0.26
CA LEU A 127 13.91 -3.75 -0.65
C LEU A 127 15.41 -3.47 -0.62
N ARG A 128 16.03 -3.49 0.56
CA ARG A 128 17.49 -3.31 0.70
C ARG A 128 18.29 -4.50 0.11
N GLU A 129 17.72 -5.69 0.16
CA GLU A 129 18.33 -6.90 -0.41
C GLU A 129 18.14 -7.01 -1.94
N GLY A 130 17.47 -6.04 -2.55
CA GLY A 130 17.33 -5.95 -4.00
C GLY A 130 16.27 -6.86 -4.60
N ILE A 131 15.19 -7.14 -3.85
CA ILE A 131 14.09 -8.00 -4.34
C ILE A 131 13.46 -7.47 -5.63
N LEU A 132 13.38 -6.16 -5.83
CA LEU A 132 12.80 -5.58 -7.03
C LEU A 132 13.63 -5.85 -8.29
N GLN A 133 14.93 -6.10 -8.16
CA GLN A 133 15.83 -6.42 -9.26
C GLN A 133 15.89 -7.92 -9.53
N THR A 134 15.62 -8.76 -8.55
CA THR A 134 15.72 -10.22 -8.66
C THR A 134 14.38 -10.89 -8.92
N ASP A 135 13.35 -10.54 -8.15
CA ASP A 135 11.99 -11.10 -8.25
C ASP A 135 10.95 -10.09 -7.73
N PRO A 136 10.58 -9.08 -8.52
CA PRO A 136 9.60 -8.08 -8.09
C PRO A 136 8.22 -8.70 -7.80
N SER A 137 7.83 -9.75 -8.53
CA SER A 137 6.55 -10.43 -8.33
C SER A 137 6.45 -11.08 -6.95
N ALA A 138 7.54 -11.66 -6.46
CA ALA A 138 7.59 -12.21 -5.10
C ALA A 138 7.34 -11.13 -4.03
N PHE A 139 7.88 -9.92 -4.23
CA PHE A 139 7.62 -8.81 -3.34
C PHE A 139 6.14 -8.38 -3.37
N PHE A 140 5.54 -8.29 -4.56
CA PHE A 140 4.12 -7.92 -4.69
C PHE A 140 3.20 -8.96 -4.06
N GLU A 141 3.47 -10.25 -4.27
CA GLU A 141 2.72 -11.33 -3.61
C GLU A 141 2.87 -11.27 -2.09
N TRP A 142 4.07 -11.01 -1.60
CA TRP A 142 4.33 -10.83 -0.17
C TRP A 142 3.50 -9.67 0.42
N VAL A 143 3.46 -8.52 -0.25
CA VAL A 143 2.66 -7.36 0.19
C VAL A 143 1.17 -7.70 0.25
N LYS A 144 0.63 -8.35 -0.78
CA LYS A 144 -0.78 -8.78 -0.82
C LYS A 144 -1.11 -9.72 0.34
N LEU A 145 -0.29 -10.74 0.58
CA LEU A 145 -0.48 -11.71 1.66
C LEU A 145 -0.44 -11.04 3.02
N HIS A 146 0.52 -10.16 3.26
CA HIS A 146 0.68 -9.51 4.56
C HIS A 146 -0.36 -8.41 4.81
N SER A 147 -0.92 -7.80 3.79
CA SER A 147 -2.11 -6.96 3.91
C SER A 147 -3.33 -7.76 4.39
N HIS A 148 -3.53 -8.97 3.87
CA HIS A 148 -4.58 -9.88 4.36
C HIS A 148 -4.32 -10.32 5.80
N LEU A 149 -3.07 -10.64 6.14
CA LEU A 149 -2.67 -10.99 7.52
C LEU A 149 -2.97 -9.85 8.48
N ALA A 150 -2.60 -8.62 8.13
CA ALA A 150 -2.84 -7.44 8.96
C ALA A 150 -4.33 -7.24 9.28
N ARG A 151 -5.22 -7.40 8.28
CA ARG A 151 -6.67 -7.36 8.51
C ARG A 151 -7.16 -8.53 9.36
N GLY A 152 -6.67 -9.73 9.08
CA GLY A 152 -7.05 -10.94 9.83
C GLY A 152 -6.70 -10.87 11.31
N VAL A 153 -5.54 -10.31 11.66
CA VAL A 153 -5.12 -10.14 13.06
C VAL A 153 -6.03 -9.14 13.79
N ILE A 154 -6.42 -8.05 13.14
CA ILE A 154 -7.38 -7.09 13.75
C ILE A 154 -8.72 -7.77 14.00
N LEU A 155 -9.29 -8.44 13.00
CA LEU A 155 -10.60 -9.10 13.12
C LEU A 155 -10.59 -10.26 14.11
N GLY A 156 -9.44 -10.94 14.26
CA GLY A 156 -9.30 -12.09 15.13
C GLY A 156 -8.96 -11.77 16.59
N THR A 157 -8.36 -10.60 16.87
CA THR A 157 -7.82 -10.28 18.19
C THR A 157 -8.45 -9.07 18.86
N MET A 158 -9.07 -8.17 18.10
CA MET A 158 -9.76 -7.00 18.65
C MET A 158 -11.24 -7.29 18.87
N LEU A 159 -11.79 -6.75 19.97
CA LEU A 159 -13.22 -6.78 20.18
C LEU A 159 -13.96 -6.03 19.07
N LEU A 160 -15.11 -6.55 18.66
CA LEU A 160 -15.99 -5.90 17.69
C LEU A 160 -16.69 -4.69 18.33
N ASP A 161 -15.92 -3.66 18.57
CA ASP A 161 -16.37 -2.36 19.05
C ASP A 161 -16.34 -1.31 17.92
N GLN A 162 -16.61 -0.07 18.27
CA GLN A 162 -16.59 1.04 17.32
C GLN A 162 -15.24 1.19 16.62
N SER A 163 -14.12 0.84 17.26
CA SER A 163 -12.78 0.96 16.70
C SER A 163 -12.60 0.05 15.48
N VAL A 164 -13.10 -1.18 15.53
CA VAL A 164 -13.05 -2.13 14.40
C VAL A 164 -13.89 -1.62 13.23
N PHE A 165 -15.05 -0.99 13.49
CA PHE A 165 -15.87 -0.41 12.43
C PHE A 165 -15.15 0.72 11.70
N PHE A 166 -14.40 1.58 12.39
CA PHE A 166 -13.60 2.62 11.74
C PHE A 166 -12.47 2.04 10.91
N PHE A 167 -11.83 0.96 11.36
CA PHE A 167 -10.85 0.24 10.58
C PHE A 167 -11.47 -0.33 9.29
N LEU A 168 -12.60 -1.00 9.39
CA LEU A 168 -13.31 -1.56 8.22
C LEU A 168 -13.76 -0.45 7.27
N LEU A 169 -14.24 0.67 7.78
CA LEU A 169 -14.63 1.83 6.97
C LEU A 169 -13.43 2.32 6.13
N GLY A 170 -12.25 2.44 6.72
CA GLY A 170 -11.04 2.84 6.00
C GLY A 170 -10.69 1.87 4.87
N THR A 171 -10.80 0.56 5.11
CA THR A 171 -10.61 -0.47 4.09
C THR A 171 -11.59 -0.31 2.93
N PHE A 172 -12.88 -0.17 3.21
CA PHE A 172 -13.91 -0.03 2.17
C PHE A 172 -13.77 1.27 1.39
N LEU A 173 -13.43 2.37 2.03
CA LEU A 173 -13.16 3.65 1.34
C LEU A 173 -11.97 3.53 0.39
N ALA A 174 -10.89 2.86 0.79
CA ALA A 174 -9.74 2.65 -0.07
C ALA A 174 -10.08 1.75 -1.27
N ARG A 175 -10.91 0.72 -1.08
CA ARG A 175 -11.39 -0.14 -2.17
C ARG A 175 -12.28 0.62 -3.15
N ALA A 176 -13.20 1.45 -2.65
CA ALA A 176 -14.04 2.28 -3.50
C ALA A 176 -13.23 3.26 -4.34
N ASP A 177 -12.25 3.94 -3.74
CA ASP A 177 -11.33 4.85 -4.44
C ASP A 177 -10.55 4.12 -5.54
N TYR A 178 -9.99 2.96 -5.23
CA TYR A 178 -9.27 2.12 -6.20
C TYR A 178 -10.18 1.67 -7.36
N THR A 179 -11.39 1.21 -7.08
CA THR A 179 -12.37 0.80 -8.09
C THR A 179 -12.76 1.97 -8.99
N ALA A 180 -13.03 3.14 -8.40
CA ALA A 180 -13.37 4.34 -9.16
C ALA A 180 -12.25 4.74 -10.13
N ARG A 181 -10.97 4.71 -9.66
CA ARG A 181 -9.81 4.99 -10.52
C ARG A 181 -9.68 4.01 -11.69
N LEU A 182 -9.92 2.71 -11.45
CA LEU A 182 -9.88 1.71 -12.52
C LEU A 182 -11.00 1.90 -13.55
N LEU A 183 -12.16 2.40 -13.13
CA LEU A 183 -13.31 2.69 -14.01
C LEU A 183 -13.21 4.05 -14.70
N GLY A 184 -12.27 4.90 -14.29
CA GLY A 184 -12.07 6.24 -14.84
C GLY A 184 -13.13 7.27 -14.41
N VAL A 185 -13.71 7.09 -13.22
CA VAL A 185 -14.71 7.96 -12.61
C VAL A 185 -14.16 8.62 -11.35
#